data_b41f2bbc6ef0c96537dd6e231ce08663
#
_entry.id   b41f2bbc6ef0c96537dd6e231ce08663
#
_cell.length_a   1.000
_cell.length_b   1.000
_cell.length_c   1.000
_cell.angle_alpha   90.00
_cell.angle_beta   90.00
_cell.angle_gamma   90.00
#
_symmetry.space_group_name_H-M   'P 1'
#
loop_
_entity.id
_entity.type
_entity.pdbx_description
1 polymer ?
#
loop_
_entity_poly.entity_id
_entity_poly.type
_entity_poly.pdbx_seq_one_letter_code
_entity_poly.pdbx_strand_id
1 'polypeptide(L)'
;VSVSDPIGRYVTGLEKEHFKVYEDKVEQEIDYFIQQAAPISVGIIFDVSASMKDNNNIRKAKAAIARFLQQGNPEDEYFLITFNQKTTLVQSFTDQSSTLQSDVAFQKPGGRTAMYDAIYMGLDQIRGAKNEKKALILITDGEDNSSRYSLSEVREFAKESDVQIYGIGEEGRLNYGRYEIQNIVGITGGRTFFPNSFNELDYYIDLIHAELRNQYVLGYRPTNRTHDGKWRKIRVKLDAPKGLPKLIVHAKEGYYAPKS
;
A
#
# COMPACT_ATOMS: atom_id res chain seq x y z
N VAL A 1 4.28 -7.97 7.26
CA VAL A 1 5.69 -7.92 6.82
C VAL A 1 5.83 -8.61 5.49
N SER A 2 6.52 -7.98 4.54
CA SER A 2 6.96 -8.64 3.32
C SER A 2 8.48 -8.62 3.19
N VAL A 3 9.02 -9.58 2.45
CA VAL A 3 10.46 -9.72 2.22
C VAL A 3 10.71 -9.81 0.74
N SER A 4 11.65 -9.01 0.24
CA SER A 4 12.04 -9.03 -1.17
C SER A 4 13.53 -9.23 -1.36
N ASP A 5 13.91 -9.73 -2.54
CA ASP A 5 15.29 -9.73 -3.00
C ASP A 5 15.71 -8.33 -3.54
N PRO A 6 16.99 -8.12 -3.86
CA PRO A 6 17.47 -6.82 -4.34
C PRO A 6 16.86 -6.36 -5.67
N ILE A 7 16.28 -7.26 -6.46
CA ILE A 7 15.59 -6.92 -7.72
C ILE A 7 14.07 -6.79 -7.54
N GLY A 8 13.61 -6.79 -6.29
CA GLY A 8 12.23 -6.50 -5.92
C GLY A 8 11.27 -7.68 -5.92
N ARG A 9 11.71 -8.91 -6.21
CA ARG A 9 10.86 -10.10 -6.12
C ARG A 9 10.67 -10.47 -4.65
N TYR A 10 9.46 -10.80 -4.26
CA TYR A 10 9.19 -11.23 -2.88
C TYR A 10 9.74 -12.65 -2.62
N VAL A 11 10.03 -12.92 -1.35
CA VAL A 11 10.65 -14.17 -0.88
C VAL A 11 9.71 -14.85 0.08
N THR A 12 9.44 -16.15 -0.17
CA THR A 12 8.63 -17.02 0.67
C THR A 12 9.49 -18.11 1.31
N GLY A 13 8.89 -18.90 2.20
CA GLY A 13 9.55 -20.04 2.84
C GLY A 13 10.50 -19.65 3.96
N LEU A 14 10.43 -18.42 4.45
CA LEU A 14 11.12 -18.01 5.66
C LEU A 14 10.32 -18.46 6.89
N GLU A 15 11.01 -18.94 7.91
CA GLU A 15 10.43 -19.42 9.17
C GLU A 15 10.58 -18.36 10.27
N LYS A 16 9.85 -18.52 11.37
CA LYS A 16 9.82 -17.60 12.51
C LYS A 16 11.24 -17.25 13.01
N GLU A 17 12.13 -18.23 13.04
CA GLU A 17 13.50 -18.13 13.56
C GLU A 17 14.37 -17.15 12.72
N HIS A 18 13.98 -16.90 11.48
CA HIS A 18 14.68 -15.94 10.64
C HIS A 18 14.33 -14.47 10.96
N PHE A 19 13.27 -14.24 11.76
CA PHE A 19 12.79 -12.89 12.05
C PHE A 19 13.13 -12.47 13.49
N LYS A 20 13.54 -11.21 13.64
CA LYS A 20 13.69 -10.53 14.93
C LYS A 20 12.91 -9.24 14.93
N VAL A 21 12.03 -9.06 15.88
CA VAL A 21 11.23 -7.86 16.06
C VAL A 21 11.81 -7.00 17.17
N TYR A 22 11.94 -5.72 16.94
CA TYR A 22 12.39 -4.75 17.94
C TYR A 22 11.34 -3.66 18.08
N GLU A 23 10.99 -3.33 19.32
CA GLU A 23 10.20 -2.16 19.67
C GLU A 23 11.08 -1.20 20.47
N ASP A 24 11.20 0.06 20.03
CA ASP A 24 12.07 1.06 20.64
C ASP A 24 13.48 0.54 20.95
N LYS A 25 14.05 -0.29 20.06
CA LYS A 25 15.36 -0.97 20.14
C LYS A 25 15.41 -2.16 21.09
N VAL A 26 14.32 -2.50 21.81
CA VAL A 26 14.22 -3.68 22.66
C VAL A 26 13.71 -4.84 21.83
N GLU A 27 14.41 -5.96 21.85
CA GLU A 27 13.97 -7.18 21.14
C GLU A 27 12.69 -7.72 21.80
N GLN A 28 11.73 -8.13 20.95
CA GLN A 28 10.44 -8.65 21.36
C GLN A 28 10.34 -10.13 20.97
N GLU A 29 9.77 -10.93 21.82
CA GLU A 29 9.48 -12.33 21.50
C GLU A 29 8.30 -12.41 20.53
N ILE A 30 8.46 -13.15 19.42
CA ILE A 30 7.40 -13.39 18.46
C ILE A 30 6.51 -14.50 19.00
N ASP A 31 5.30 -14.17 19.45
CA ASP A 31 4.31 -15.14 19.96
C ASP A 31 3.55 -15.83 18.83
N TYR A 32 3.38 -15.13 17.72
CA TYR A 32 2.54 -15.57 16.61
C TYR A 32 3.24 -15.35 15.27
N PHE A 33 3.24 -16.39 14.45
CA PHE A 33 3.85 -16.38 13.12
C PHE A 33 2.95 -17.12 12.15
N ILE A 34 2.51 -16.46 11.10
CA ILE A 34 1.76 -17.08 10.01
C ILE A 34 2.25 -16.56 8.67
N GLN A 35 2.35 -17.46 7.70
CA GLN A 35 2.41 -17.18 6.29
C GLN A 35 1.20 -17.84 5.65
N GLN A 36 0.10 -17.11 5.52
CA GLN A 36 -1.13 -17.64 4.94
C GLN A 36 -1.75 -16.64 3.97
N ALA A 37 -2.19 -17.16 2.83
CA ALA A 37 -3.09 -16.43 1.96
C ALA A 37 -4.42 -16.24 2.71
N ALA A 38 -4.76 -14.99 3.00
CA ALA A 38 -6.02 -14.61 3.62
C ALA A 38 -6.76 -13.65 2.70
N PRO A 39 -8.09 -13.57 2.79
CA PRO A 39 -8.86 -12.54 2.09
C PRO A 39 -8.35 -11.14 2.43
N ILE A 40 -8.41 -10.26 1.46
CA ILE A 40 -7.94 -8.86 1.60
C ILE A 40 -9.03 -7.87 1.24
N SER A 41 -9.00 -6.70 1.90
CA SER A 41 -9.78 -5.54 1.51
C SER A 41 -8.85 -4.53 0.85
N VAL A 42 -9.14 -4.17 -0.40
CA VAL A 42 -8.25 -3.31 -1.20
C VAL A 42 -8.98 -2.07 -1.68
N GLY A 43 -8.43 -0.90 -1.35
CA GLY A 43 -8.83 0.36 -1.95
C GLY A 43 -7.93 0.72 -3.14
N ILE A 44 -8.55 0.95 -4.29
CA ILE A 44 -7.84 1.45 -5.47
C ILE A 44 -8.01 2.96 -5.50
N ILE A 45 -6.90 3.69 -5.46
CA ILE A 45 -6.83 5.15 -5.54
C ILE A 45 -6.23 5.49 -6.91
N PHE A 46 -7.10 5.89 -7.82
CA PHE A 46 -6.77 6.01 -9.23
C PHE A 46 -6.76 7.47 -9.69
N ASP A 47 -5.61 7.91 -10.17
CA ASP A 47 -5.44 9.21 -10.78
C ASP A 47 -6.15 9.30 -12.13
N VAL A 48 -7.02 10.30 -12.25
CA VAL A 48 -7.71 10.66 -13.48
C VAL A 48 -7.46 12.14 -13.83
N SER A 49 -6.31 12.70 -13.44
CA SER A 49 -5.89 14.05 -13.80
C SER A 49 -5.56 14.19 -15.27
N ALA A 50 -5.29 15.41 -15.70
CA ALA A 50 -5.07 15.70 -17.13
C ALA A 50 -3.80 15.05 -17.69
N SER A 51 -2.75 14.88 -16.87
CA SER A 51 -1.50 14.22 -17.23
C SER A 51 -1.69 12.76 -17.68
N MET A 52 -2.67 12.07 -17.12
CA MET A 52 -3.00 10.70 -17.48
C MET A 52 -3.45 10.51 -18.95
N LYS A 53 -3.71 11.59 -19.70
CA LYS A 53 -3.94 11.56 -21.16
C LYS A 53 -2.65 11.24 -21.90
N ASP A 54 -1.53 11.72 -21.40
CA ASP A 54 -0.24 11.62 -22.06
C ASP A 54 0.17 10.14 -22.15
N ASN A 55 0.87 9.80 -23.24
CA ASN A 55 1.32 8.45 -23.49
C ASN A 55 0.23 7.36 -23.30
N ASN A 56 -1.04 7.76 -23.30
CA ASN A 56 -2.18 6.87 -23.06
C ASN A 56 -2.16 6.19 -21.69
N ASN A 57 -1.61 6.87 -20.67
CA ASN A 57 -1.41 6.33 -19.32
C ASN A 57 -2.72 5.88 -18.68
N ILE A 58 -3.81 6.64 -18.90
CA ILE A 58 -5.14 6.27 -18.42
C ILE A 58 -5.57 4.86 -18.87
N ARG A 59 -5.32 4.50 -20.14
CA ARG A 59 -5.69 3.19 -20.67
C ARG A 59 -4.82 2.07 -20.07
N LYS A 60 -3.53 2.33 -19.93
CA LYS A 60 -2.59 1.38 -19.32
C LYS A 60 -2.93 1.11 -17.87
N ALA A 61 -3.21 2.18 -17.09
CA ALA A 61 -3.63 2.05 -15.70
C ALA A 61 -4.95 1.28 -15.55
N LYS A 62 -5.95 1.56 -16.41
CA LYS A 62 -7.20 0.79 -16.44
C LYS A 62 -6.97 -0.71 -16.69
N ALA A 63 -6.10 -1.06 -17.64
CA ALA A 63 -5.75 -2.43 -17.95
C ALA A 63 -5.07 -3.12 -16.76
N ALA A 64 -4.12 -2.44 -16.11
CA ALA A 64 -3.43 -2.93 -14.92
C ALA A 64 -4.40 -3.14 -13.74
N ILE A 65 -5.31 -2.21 -13.48
CA ILE A 65 -6.36 -2.36 -12.46
C ILE A 65 -7.26 -3.56 -12.77
N ALA A 66 -7.71 -3.71 -14.03
CA ALA A 66 -8.53 -4.83 -14.43
C ALA A 66 -7.80 -6.17 -14.24
N ARG A 67 -6.50 -6.22 -14.56
CA ARG A 67 -5.65 -7.39 -14.33
C ARG A 67 -5.55 -7.73 -12.83
N PHE A 68 -5.35 -6.74 -11.96
CA PHE A 68 -5.33 -6.95 -10.51
C PHE A 68 -6.63 -7.56 -10.00
N LEU A 69 -7.76 -7.01 -10.43
CA LEU A 69 -9.09 -7.48 -10.03
C LEU A 69 -9.42 -8.90 -10.53
N GLN A 70 -8.90 -9.29 -11.70
CA GLN A 70 -9.07 -10.63 -12.24
C GLN A 70 -8.30 -11.71 -11.47
N GLN A 71 -7.23 -11.33 -10.79
CA GLN A 71 -6.41 -12.24 -9.98
C GLN A 71 -6.93 -12.38 -8.53
N GLY A 72 -7.99 -11.64 -8.18
CA GLY A 72 -8.55 -11.60 -6.84
C GLY A 72 -9.15 -12.93 -6.37
N ASN A 73 -9.23 -13.11 -5.06
CA ASN A 73 -9.94 -14.21 -4.42
C ASN A 73 -11.44 -13.83 -4.31
N PRO A 74 -12.39 -14.78 -4.44
CA PRO A 74 -13.82 -14.50 -4.25
C PRO A 74 -14.19 -13.87 -2.90
N GLU A 75 -13.39 -14.06 -1.86
CA GLU A 75 -13.63 -13.48 -0.53
C GLU A 75 -13.03 -12.08 -0.35
N ASP A 76 -12.28 -11.59 -1.34
CA ASP A 76 -11.77 -10.23 -1.33
C ASP A 76 -12.88 -9.21 -1.50
N GLU A 77 -12.62 -8.01 -1.03
CA GLU A 77 -13.47 -6.86 -1.34
C GLU A 77 -12.64 -5.68 -1.79
N TYR A 78 -13.27 -4.84 -2.60
CA TYR A 78 -12.61 -3.72 -3.24
C TYR A 78 -13.46 -2.46 -3.14
N PHE A 79 -12.82 -1.30 -3.10
CA PHE A 79 -13.47 -0.02 -3.38
C PHE A 79 -12.64 0.81 -4.35
N LEU A 80 -13.26 1.79 -5.00
CA LEU A 80 -12.62 2.67 -5.97
C LEU A 80 -12.77 4.13 -5.57
N ILE A 81 -11.66 4.79 -5.41
CA ILE A 81 -11.56 6.24 -5.34
C ILE A 81 -10.84 6.72 -6.60
N THR A 82 -11.40 7.70 -7.27
CA THR A 82 -10.73 8.43 -8.33
C THR A 82 -10.43 9.85 -7.89
N PHE A 83 -9.37 10.42 -8.42
CA PHE A 83 -9.03 11.81 -8.11
C PHE A 83 -8.47 12.55 -9.31
N ASN A 84 -8.81 13.82 -9.37
CA ASN A 84 -8.20 14.89 -10.13
C ASN A 84 -8.17 16.12 -9.21
N GLN A 85 -8.70 17.28 -9.56
CA GLN A 85 -8.91 18.40 -8.62
C GLN A 85 -9.99 18.10 -7.54
N LYS A 86 -10.72 17.00 -7.70
CA LYS A 86 -11.70 16.48 -6.74
C LYS A 86 -11.46 15.01 -6.49
N THR A 87 -11.67 14.60 -5.26
CA THR A 87 -11.64 13.19 -4.87
C THR A 87 -13.06 12.65 -4.82
N THR A 88 -13.30 11.49 -5.40
CA THR A 88 -14.62 10.86 -5.50
C THR A 88 -14.54 9.39 -5.14
N LEU A 89 -15.35 8.95 -4.17
CA LEU A 89 -15.62 7.54 -3.96
C LEU A 89 -16.59 7.09 -5.06
N VAL A 90 -16.06 6.41 -6.07
CA VAL A 90 -16.85 5.95 -7.24
C VAL A 90 -17.63 4.69 -6.89
N GLN A 91 -16.97 3.75 -6.23
CA GLN A 91 -17.54 2.48 -5.77
C GLN A 91 -17.17 2.24 -4.32
N SER A 92 -18.15 2.06 -3.47
CA SER A 92 -17.95 1.58 -2.10
C SER A 92 -17.55 0.10 -2.10
N PHE A 93 -17.26 -0.48 -0.94
CA PHE A 93 -16.85 -1.89 -0.85
C PHE A 93 -17.79 -2.83 -1.62
N THR A 94 -17.20 -3.66 -2.47
CA THR A 94 -17.88 -4.72 -3.22
C THR A 94 -16.94 -5.91 -3.40
N ASP A 95 -17.48 -7.12 -3.40
CA ASP A 95 -16.80 -8.35 -3.80
C ASP A 95 -16.95 -8.63 -5.31
N GLN A 96 -17.79 -7.85 -5.99
CA GLN A 96 -18.03 -7.96 -7.43
C GLN A 96 -16.96 -7.22 -8.23
N SER A 97 -15.85 -7.89 -8.54
CA SER A 97 -14.74 -7.30 -9.31
C SER A 97 -15.18 -6.77 -10.69
N SER A 98 -16.19 -7.36 -11.31
CA SER A 98 -16.75 -6.93 -12.60
C SER A 98 -17.41 -5.54 -12.53
N THR A 99 -18.08 -5.23 -11.42
CA THR A 99 -18.67 -3.90 -11.19
C THR A 99 -17.55 -2.85 -11.14
N LEU A 100 -16.52 -3.11 -10.33
CA LEU A 100 -15.40 -2.19 -10.20
C LEU A 100 -14.64 -2.02 -11.52
N GLN A 101 -14.46 -3.10 -12.31
CA GLN A 101 -13.85 -3.02 -13.65
C GLN A 101 -14.65 -2.10 -14.58
N SER A 102 -15.98 -2.19 -14.54
CA SER A 102 -16.86 -1.31 -15.32
C SER A 102 -16.70 0.15 -14.90
N ASP A 103 -16.70 0.42 -13.60
CA ASP A 103 -16.52 1.77 -13.07
C ASP A 103 -15.16 2.38 -13.48
N VAL A 104 -14.09 1.60 -13.40
CA VAL A 104 -12.76 2.01 -13.87
C VAL A 104 -12.77 2.30 -15.37
N ALA A 105 -13.45 1.48 -16.18
CA ALA A 105 -13.51 1.66 -17.63
C ALA A 105 -14.15 3.00 -18.05
N PHE A 106 -15.14 3.47 -17.30
CA PHE A 106 -15.85 4.74 -17.61
C PHE A 106 -15.10 6.00 -17.20
N GLN A 107 -14.02 5.90 -16.40
CA GLN A 107 -13.27 7.09 -15.98
C GLN A 107 -12.65 7.85 -17.15
N LYS A 108 -12.68 9.17 -17.10
CA LYS A 108 -12.10 10.05 -18.13
C LYS A 108 -11.09 10.99 -17.49
N PRO A 109 -9.89 11.13 -18.07
CA PRO A 109 -8.86 11.99 -17.50
C PRO A 109 -9.13 13.48 -17.75
N GLY A 110 -8.82 14.29 -16.75
CA GLY A 110 -8.92 15.75 -16.82
C GLY A 110 -8.77 16.40 -15.45
N GLY A 111 -8.37 17.67 -15.43
CA GLY A 111 -8.22 18.46 -14.22
C GLY A 111 -6.84 18.38 -13.58
N ARG A 112 -6.72 18.91 -12.36
CA ARG A 112 -5.49 18.96 -11.55
C ARG A 112 -5.35 17.67 -10.74
N THR A 113 -4.45 17.64 -9.75
CA THR A 113 -4.11 16.42 -8.99
C THR A 113 -4.22 16.69 -7.50
N ALA A 114 -5.24 16.12 -6.83
CA ALA A 114 -5.47 16.18 -5.38
C ALA A 114 -5.14 14.82 -4.74
N MET A 115 -3.87 14.42 -4.80
CA MET A 115 -3.39 13.10 -4.38
C MET A 115 -3.52 12.89 -2.86
N TYR A 116 -3.19 13.90 -2.06
CA TYR A 116 -3.27 13.77 -0.60
C TYR A 116 -4.71 13.64 -0.11
N ASP A 117 -5.63 14.42 -0.71
CA ASP A 117 -7.06 14.27 -0.41
C ASP A 117 -7.56 12.86 -0.72
N ALA A 118 -7.07 12.26 -1.82
CA ALA A 118 -7.44 10.91 -2.22
C ALA A 118 -6.88 9.83 -1.28
N ILE A 119 -5.62 9.95 -0.88
CA ILE A 119 -5.02 9.04 0.10
C ILE A 119 -5.74 9.16 1.45
N TYR A 120 -6.04 10.39 1.90
CA TYR A 120 -6.77 10.65 3.14
C TYR A 120 -8.15 9.98 3.11
N MET A 121 -8.91 10.16 2.04
CA MET A 121 -10.21 9.49 1.84
C MET A 121 -10.07 7.96 1.82
N GLY A 122 -9.02 7.43 1.18
CA GLY A 122 -8.72 6.00 1.16
C GLY A 122 -8.45 5.43 2.54
N LEU A 123 -7.67 6.15 3.35
CA LEU A 123 -7.37 5.81 4.75
C LEU A 123 -8.64 5.82 5.62
N ASP A 124 -9.55 6.74 5.39
CA ASP A 124 -10.82 6.78 6.11
C ASP A 124 -11.75 5.64 5.66
N GLN A 125 -11.91 5.46 4.34
CA GLN A 125 -12.77 4.41 3.78
C GLN A 125 -12.35 3.01 4.20
N ILE A 126 -11.04 2.72 4.21
CA ILE A 126 -10.51 1.37 4.51
C ILE A 126 -10.77 0.94 5.97
N ARG A 127 -11.12 1.86 6.87
CA ARG A 127 -11.48 1.54 8.26
C ARG A 127 -12.73 0.67 8.35
N GLY A 128 -13.64 0.82 7.38
CA GLY A 128 -14.87 0.01 7.27
C GLY A 128 -14.67 -1.37 6.64
N ALA A 129 -13.44 -1.78 6.34
CA ALA A 129 -13.15 -3.04 5.69
C ALA A 129 -13.47 -4.26 6.56
N LYS A 130 -14.06 -5.31 5.94
CA LYS A 130 -14.42 -6.56 6.62
C LYS A 130 -13.23 -7.48 6.89
N ASN A 131 -12.19 -7.43 6.02
CA ASN A 131 -11.02 -8.28 6.16
C ASN A 131 -9.94 -7.61 7.02
N GLU A 132 -9.20 -8.40 7.79
CA GLU A 132 -8.10 -7.89 8.61
C GLU A 132 -6.91 -7.42 7.76
N LYS A 133 -6.63 -8.10 6.65
CA LYS A 133 -5.63 -7.65 5.69
C LYS A 133 -6.20 -6.52 4.85
N LYS A 134 -5.56 -5.36 4.93
CA LYS A 134 -6.00 -4.12 4.30
C LYS A 134 -4.89 -3.50 3.47
N ALA A 135 -5.21 -3.08 2.26
CA ALA A 135 -4.26 -2.40 1.40
C ALA A 135 -4.91 -1.24 0.63
N LEU A 136 -4.10 -0.23 0.33
CA LEU A 136 -4.42 0.80 -0.64
C LEU A 136 -3.41 0.73 -1.79
N ILE A 137 -3.89 0.82 -3.02
CA ILE A 137 -3.06 0.86 -4.23
C ILE A 137 -3.26 2.21 -4.89
N LEU A 138 -2.25 3.07 -4.81
CA LEU A 138 -2.21 4.37 -5.47
C LEU A 138 -1.55 4.22 -6.84
N ILE A 139 -2.23 4.68 -7.89
CA ILE A 139 -1.70 4.75 -9.25
C ILE A 139 -1.81 6.20 -9.72
N THR A 140 -0.66 6.86 -9.98
CA THR A 140 -0.58 8.26 -10.39
C THR A 140 0.61 8.50 -11.31
N ASP A 141 0.52 9.48 -12.19
CA ASP A 141 1.65 9.98 -12.99
C ASP A 141 1.97 11.46 -12.68
N GLY A 142 1.33 12.03 -11.66
CA GLY A 142 1.43 13.44 -11.33
C GLY A 142 1.73 13.73 -9.86
N GLU A 143 2.26 14.94 -9.63
CA GLU A 143 2.50 15.49 -8.31
C GLU A 143 1.24 16.14 -7.74
N ASP A 144 1.10 16.12 -6.40
CA ASP A 144 0.01 16.87 -5.77
C ASP A 144 0.12 18.37 -6.05
N ASN A 145 -0.99 18.95 -6.48
CA ASN A 145 -1.05 20.38 -6.76
C ASN A 145 -2.42 21.01 -6.45
N SER A 146 -3.31 20.25 -5.81
CA SER A 146 -4.70 20.68 -5.61
C SER A 146 -5.34 20.17 -4.31
N SER A 147 -4.64 19.42 -3.49
CA SER A 147 -5.17 18.91 -2.22
C SER A 147 -5.37 20.02 -1.18
N ARG A 148 -6.31 19.80 -0.28
CA ARG A 148 -6.55 20.59 0.92
C ARG A 148 -5.72 20.08 2.10
N TYR A 149 -5.54 18.76 2.18
CA TYR A 149 -4.67 18.16 3.17
C TYR A 149 -3.20 18.31 2.77
N SER A 150 -2.35 18.44 3.78
CA SER A 150 -0.89 18.45 3.63
C SER A 150 -0.31 17.04 3.72
N LEU A 151 0.90 16.88 3.21
CA LEU A 151 1.69 15.64 3.38
C LEU A 151 1.77 15.20 4.85
N SER A 152 1.94 16.17 5.78
CA SER A 152 2.05 15.89 7.20
C SER A 152 0.77 15.28 7.79
N GLU A 153 -0.39 15.82 7.44
CA GLU A 153 -1.69 15.30 7.91
C GLU A 153 -1.95 13.89 7.39
N VAL A 154 -1.69 13.64 6.10
CA VAL A 154 -1.82 12.30 5.53
C VAL A 154 -0.87 11.30 6.18
N ARG A 155 0.37 11.70 6.47
CA ARG A 155 1.36 10.86 7.15
C ARG A 155 0.93 10.49 8.57
N GLU A 156 0.43 11.46 9.34
CA GLU A 156 -0.05 11.19 10.70
C GLU A 156 -1.25 10.23 10.66
N PHE A 157 -2.19 10.41 9.73
CA PHE A 157 -3.30 9.49 9.57
C PHE A 157 -2.85 8.08 9.13
N ALA A 158 -1.86 7.99 8.24
CA ALA A 158 -1.28 6.70 7.82
C ALA A 158 -0.61 5.95 8.97
N LYS A 159 0.05 6.66 9.91
CA LYS A 159 0.63 6.07 11.12
C LYS A 159 -0.42 5.41 12.02
N GLU A 160 -1.59 6.05 12.15
CA GLU A 160 -2.69 5.56 12.97
C GLU A 160 -3.43 4.39 12.32
N SER A 161 -3.27 4.23 11.01
CA SER A 161 -4.02 3.25 10.23
C SER A 161 -3.30 1.90 10.20
N ASP A 162 -4.09 0.83 10.27
CA ASP A 162 -3.58 -0.53 10.08
C ASP A 162 -3.83 -0.99 8.63
N VAL A 163 -3.12 -0.33 7.70
CA VAL A 163 -3.24 -0.55 6.26
C VAL A 163 -1.87 -0.44 5.62
N GLN A 164 -1.61 -1.24 4.60
CA GLN A 164 -0.42 -1.09 3.77
C GLN A 164 -0.76 -0.28 2.51
N ILE A 165 0.05 0.71 2.21
CA ILE A 165 -0.12 1.52 1.00
C ILE A 165 0.94 1.11 -0.02
N TYR A 166 0.51 0.81 -1.22
CA TYR A 166 1.37 0.59 -2.39
C TYR A 166 1.23 1.76 -3.33
N GLY A 167 2.35 2.32 -3.78
CA GLY A 167 2.36 3.45 -4.70
C GLY A 167 3.00 3.07 -6.02
N ILE A 168 2.35 3.36 -7.13
CA ILE A 168 2.93 3.24 -8.48
C ILE A 168 2.89 4.62 -9.12
N GLY A 169 4.07 5.13 -9.51
CA GLY A 169 4.22 6.42 -10.19
C GLY A 169 5.19 6.32 -11.35
N GLU A 170 4.99 7.13 -12.40
CA GLU A 170 5.89 7.12 -13.57
C GLU A 170 7.21 7.82 -13.27
N GLU A 171 8.34 7.16 -13.52
CA GLU A 171 9.68 7.75 -13.37
C GLU A 171 9.83 8.96 -14.28
N GLY A 172 10.48 10.02 -13.79
CA GLY A 172 10.70 11.27 -14.56
C GLY A 172 9.52 12.24 -14.63
N ARG A 173 8.31 11.82 -14.20
CA ARG A 173 7.16 12.71 -14.07
C ARG A 173 6.93 13.19 -12.63
N LEU A 174 7.45 12.44 -11.66
CA LEU A 174 7.35 12.72 -10.23
C LEU A 174 8.71 13.22 -9.72
N ASN A 175 8.97 14.52 -9.77
CA ASN A 175 10.21 15.09 -9.21
C ASN A 175 10.18 15.07 -7.67
N TYR A 176 9.29 15.87 -7.08
CA TYR A 176 9.07 15.90 -5.63
C TYR A 176 8.06 14.85 -5.17
N GLY A 177 7.05 14.53 -5.97
CA GLY A 177 6.00 13.57 -5.68
C GLY A 177 6.52 12.18 -5.37
N ARG A 178 7.64 11.76 -5.96
CA ARG A 178 8.33 10.51 -5.63
C ARG A 178 8.68 10.42 -4.15
N TYR A 179 9.34 11.45 -3.61
CA TYR A 179 9.71 11.54 -2.20
C TYR A 179 8.47 11.52 -1.30
N GLU A 180 7.42 12.23 -1.69
CA GLU A 180 6.16 12.33 -0.94
C GLU A 180 5.46 10.99 -0.84
N ILE A 181 5.30 10.28 -1.97
CA ILE A 181 4.71 8.93 -2.01
C ILE A 181 5.55 7.96 -1.16
N GLN A 182 6.88 7.97 -1.32
CA GLN A 182 7.77 7.12 -0.52
C GLN A 182 7.63 7.36 0.99
N ASN A 183 7.48 8.62 1.40
CA ASN A 183 7.29 8.99 2.81
C ASN A 183 5.97 8.50 3.39
N ILE A 184 4.88 8.50 2.62
CA ILE A 184 3.58 7.99 3.08
C ILE A 184 3.60 6.47 3.11
N VAL A 185 4.07 5.85 2.03
CA VAL A 185 4.07 4.40 1.84
C VAL A 185 4.99 3.70 2.83
N GLY A 186 6.21 4.24 3.05
CA GLY A 186 7.21 3.64 3.94
C GLY A 186 6.72 3.45 5.38
N ILE A 187 5.94 4.40 5.89
CA ILE A 187 5.37 4.34 7.26
C ILE A 187 4.44 3.12 7.44
N THR A 188 3.73 2.75 6.38
CA THR A 188 2.73 1.67 6.42
C THR A 188 3.32 0.28 6.18
N GLY A 189 4.60 0.20 5.82
CA GLY A 189 5.25 -1.06 5.46
C GLY A 189 4.91 -1.57 4.07
N GLY A 190 4.31 -0.76 3.23
CA GLY A 190 4.11 -1.04 1.83
C GLY A 190 5.31 -0.67 0.96
N ARG A 191 5.12 -0.61 -0.35
CA ARG A 191 6.20 -0.37 -1.32
C ARG A 191 5.80 0.62 -2.40
N THR A 192 6.82 1.31 -2.92
CA THR A 192 6.66 2.21 -4.07
C THR A 192 7.41 1.66 -5.28
N PHE A 193 6.82 1.82 -6.44
CA PHE A 193 7.37 1.42 -7.72
C PHE A 193 7.36 2.61 -8.67
N PHE A 194 8.46 2.83 -9.37
CA PHE A 194 8.59 3.94 -10.31
C PHE A 194 9.07 3.39 -11.67
N PRO A 195 8.15 2.77 -12.45
CA PRO A 195 8.47 2.33 -13.82
C PRO A 195 8.87 3.51 -14.70
N ASN A 196 9.75 3.26 -15.68
CA ASN A 196 10.10 4.26 -16.70
C ASN A 196 8.90 4.62 -17.58
N SER A 197 7.94 3.73 -17.68
CA SER A 197 6.71 3.92 -18.42
C SER A 197 5.59 3.06 -17.85
N PHE A 198 4.36 3.55 -17.93
CA PHE A 198 3.17 2.74 -17.61
C PHE A 198 2.97 1.49 -18.51
N ASN A 199 3.81 1.26 -19.50
CA ASN A 199 3.87 -0.03 -20.20
C ASN A 199 4.31 -1.17 -19.29
N GLU A 200 4.96 -0.87 -18.17
CA GLU A 200 5.46 -1.85 -17.19
C GLU A 200 4.47 -2.10 -16.04
N LEU A 201 3.31 -1.43 -16.01
CA LEU A 201 2.35 -1.52 -14.90
C LEU A 201 1.91 -2.94 -14.60
N ASP A 202 1.69 -3.78 -15.63
CA ASP A 202 1.25 -5.16 -15.44
C ASP A 202 2.24 -5.95 -14.57
N TYR A 203 3.53 -5.74 -14.76
CA TYR A 203 4.58 -6.38 -13.96
C TYR A 203 4.51 -5.95 -12.49
N TYR A 204 4.36 -4.64 -12.22
CA TYR A 204 4.31 -4.14 -10.84
C TYR A 204 3.00 -4.51 -10.14
N ILE A 205 1.90 -4.54 -10.85
CA ILE A 205 0.61 -5.03 -10.34
C ILE A 205 0.70 -6.50 -9.94
N ASP A 206 1.33 -7.34 -10.76
CA ASP A 206 1.56 -8.75 -10.42
C ASP A 206 2.45 -8.90 -9.19
N LEU A 207 3.48 -8.06 -9.05
CA LEU A 207 4.32 -8.03 -7.84
C LEU A 207 3.52 -7.66 -6.59
N ILE A 208 2.69 -6.62 -6.66
CA ILE A 208 1.84 -6.19 -5.53
C ILE A 208 0.86 -7.29 -5.17
N HIS A 209 0.19 -7.88 -6.17
CA HIS A 209 -0.75 -8.96 -5.94
C HIS A 209 -0.07 -10.15 -5.23
N ALA A 210 1.07 -10.58 -5.75
CA ALA A 210 1.83 -11.68 -5.17
C ALA A 210 2.31 -11.35 -3.74
N GLU A 211 2.76 -10.13 -3.48
CA GLU A 211 3.18 -9.68 -2.16
C GLU A 211 2.01 -9.70 -1.17
N LEU A 212 0.86 -9.14 -1.55
CA LEU A 212 -0.34 -9.14 -0.71
C LEU A 212 -0.81 -10.54 -0.32
N ARG A 213 -0.60 -11.55 -1.18
CA ARG A 213 -0.97 -12.95 -0.90
C ARG A 213 0.01 -13.68 0.00
N ASN A 214 1.28 -13.30 0.00
CA ASN A 214 2.37 -14.06 0.61
C ASN A 214 3.08 -13.33 1.75
N GLN A 215 2.36 -12.47 2.46
CA GLN A 215 2.90 -11.73 3.61
C GLN A 215 3.10 -12.64 4.82
N TYR A 216 4.13 -12.31 5.60
CA TYR A 216 4.32 -12.85 6.94
C TYR A 216 3.57 -11.98 7.95
N VAL A 217 2.79 -12.61 8.81
CA VAL A 217 2.17 -11.95 9.96
C VAL A 217 2.99 -12.32 11.20
N LEU A 218 3.55 -11.31 11.85
CA LEU A 218 4.32 -11.45 13.07
C LEU A 218 3.54 -10.80 14.21
N GLY A 219 3.19 -11.54 15.22
CA GLY A 219 2.54 -11.03 16.42
C GLY A 219 3.45 -11.13 17.63
N TYR A 220 3.49 -10.09 18.47
CA TYR A 220 4.23 -10.06 19.72
C TYR A 220 3.45 -9.29 20.79
N ARG A 221 3.77 -9.53 22.06
CA ARG A 221 3.25 -8.75 23.18
C ARG A 221 4.30 -7.74 23.61
N PRO A 222 4.01 -6.43 23.52
CA PRO A 222 4.99 -5.41 23.90
C PRO A 222 5.47 -5.60 25.35
N THR A 223 6.79 -5.56 25.56
CA THR A 223 7.37 -5.51 26.89
C THR A 223 7.08 -4.18 27.59
N ASN A 224 7.00 -3.09 26.82
CA ASN A 224 6.53 -1.79 27.31
C ASN A 224 5.00 -1.72 27.26
N ARG A 225 4.35 -1.90 28.43
CA ARG A 225 2.88 -1.89 28.56
C ARG A 225 2.30 -0.53 28.96
N THR A 226 3.08 0.54 28.87
CA THR A 226 2.60 1.88 29.25
C THR A 226 1.59 2.41 28.24
N HIS A 227 0.40 2.78 28.70
CA HIS A 227 -0.69 3.36 27.90
C HIS A 227 -0.57 4.89 27.86
N ASP A 228 0.49 5.40 27.24
CA ASP A 228 0.86 6.83 27.25
C ASP A 228 0.55 7.54 25.92
N GLY A 229 -0.03 6.85 24.96
CA GLY A 229 -0.36 7.40 23.64
C GLY A 229 0.86 7.76 22.78
N LYS A 230 2.07 7.36 23.20
CA LYS A 230 3.29 7.69 22.45
C LYS A 230 3.53 6.72 21.31
N TRP A 231 4.27 7.20 20.32
CA TRP A 231 4.72 6.38 19.21
C TRP A 231 5.71 5.31 19.68
N ARG A 232 5.49 4.06 19.29
CA ARG A 232 6.38 2.91 19.46
C ARG A 232 6.98 2.56 18.12
N LYS A 233 8.30 2.70 17.99
CA LYS A 233 8.98 2.39 16.75
C LYS A 233 9.22 0.90 16.63
N ILE A 234 8.71 0.28 15.54
CA ILE A 234 8.95 -1.12 15.21
C ILE A 234 10.11 -1.22 14.20
N ARG A 235 10.93 -2.21 14.37
CA ARG A 235 11.92 -2.63 13.40
C ARG A 235 11.97 -4.14 13.30
N VAL A 236 11.77 -4.67 12.11
CA VAL A 236 11.96 -6.10 11.82
C VAL A 236 13.33 -6.29 11.17
N LYS A 237 14.12 -7.20 11.70
CA LYS A 237 15.38 -7.66 11.11
C LYS A 237 15.21 -9.09 10.64
N LEU A 238 15.98 -9.47 9.62
CA LEU A 238 16.00 -10.80 9.05
C LEU A 238 17.42 -11.37 9.17
N ASP A 239 17.51 -12.53 9.82
CA ASP A 239 18.68 -13.41 9.78
C ASP A 239 18.43 -14.43 8.66
N ALA A 240 18.78 -14.04 7.41
CA ALA A 240 18.45 -14.85 6.25
C ALA A 240 19.22 -16.17 6.22
N PRO A 241 18.62 -17.26 5.71
CA PRO A 241 19.32 -18.52 5.47
C PRO A 241 20.58 -18.32 4.61
N LYS A 242 21.60 -19.12 4.87
CA LYS A 242 22.85 -19.07 4.07
C LYS A 242 22.55 -19.37 2.60
N GLY A 243 23.21 -18.62 1.70
CA GLY A 243 23.07 -18.80 0.25
C GLY A 243 22.03 -17.89 -0.41
N LEU A 244 21.21 -17.17 0.36
CA LEU A 244 20.34 -16.13 -0.19
C LEU A 244 21.08 -14.79 -0.33
N PRO A 245 20.70 -13.96 -1.32
CA PRO A 245 21.22 -12.60 -1.42
C PRO A 245 20.79 -11.77 -0.20
N LYS A 246 21.34 -10.56 -0.07
CA LYS A 246 20.86 -9.62 0.98
C LYS A 246 19.39 -9.30 0.74
N LEU A 247 18.52 -9.76 1.64
CA LEU A 247 17.08 -9.53 1.56
C LEU A 247 16.69 -8.18 2.18
N ILE A 248 15.57 -7.63 1.69
CA ILE A 248 14.99 -6.36 2.12
C ILE A 248 13.67 -6.66 2.82
N VAL A 249 13.53 -6.17 4.04
CA VAL A 249 12.30 -6.33 4.84
C VAL A 249 11.46 -5.06 4.74
N HIS A 250 10.19 -5.22 4.44
CA HIS A 250 9.19 -4.16 4.44
C HIS A 250 8.20 -4.43 5.56
N ALA A 251 8.12 -3.51 6.52
CA ALA A 251 7.27 -3.63 7.69
C ALA A 251 6.79 -2.25 8.13
N LYS A 252 5.63 -2.20 8.78
CA LYS A 252 5.12 -0.97 9.43
C LYS A 252 6.19 -0.42 10.39
N GLU A 253 6.41 0.89 10.34
CA GLU A 253 7.47 1.54 11.14
C GLU A 253 7.15 1.67 12.62
N GLY A 254 5.89 1.50 13.01
CA GLY A 254 5.47 1.62 14.40
C GLY A 254 3.96 1.75 14.57
N TYR A 255 3.55 2.09 15.80
CA TYR A 255 2.15 2.34 16.17
C TYR A 255 2.10 3.30 17.36
N TYR A 256 0.95 3.91 17.58
CA TYR A 256 0.71 4.67 18.81
C TYR A 256 0.23 3.73 19.92
N ALA A 257 0.89 3.78 21.09
CA ALA A 257 0.41 3.05 22.25
C ALA A 257 -1.01 3.49 22.63
N PRO A 258 -1.86 2.60 23.18
CA PRO A 258 -3.17 3.00 23.66
C PRO A 258 -3.06 4.19 24.65
N LYS A 259 -4.09 5.01 24.71
CA LYS A 259 -4.27 6.00 25.79
C LYS A 259 -5.15 5.39 26.87
N SER A 260 -4.78 5.56 28.13
CA SER A 260 -5.62 5.20 29.29
C SER A 260 -6.92 5.98 29.30
#